data_3258fc13063b0d22b8567280dc7ca6f4
#
_entry.id   3258fc13063b0d22b8567280dc7ca6f4
#
_cell.length_a   1.000
_cell.length_b   1.000
_cell.length_c   1.000
_cell.angle_alpha   90.00
_cell.angle_beta   90.00
_cell.angle_gamma   90.00
#
_symmetry.space_group_name_H-M   'P 1'
#
loop_
_entity.id
_entity.type
_entity.pdbx_description
1 polymer ?
#
loop_
_entity_poly.entity_id
_entity_poly.type
_entity_poly.pdbx_seq_one_letter_code
_entity_poly.pdbx_strand_id
1 'polypeptide(L)'
;MNYQLIGNGELSSQIGIILPTYREEENISKLIEAIENLKIDASILVIDDSSPDGTAKIVKEKQSKYNNIRLMIRPKKSGLGTAITDGFRFFLSLKQMPKYVMTMDADYSHNPKDIPRLLSTMYENDCAIVIGSRYVKGGKIEGWPFTRKIISRTANSIAKFSLGLKPRDCTSGFRCYSTKFLTEAISNLHSHTYEIQIETIRQASLRNFNMKETPVLFVNRKSGKSKLTSTEIRSYLTYTLKAISRS
;
A
#
# COMPACT_ATOMS: atom_id res chain seq x y z
N MET A 1 1.79 -20.90 3.01
CA MET A 1 0.77 -19.86 2.78
C MET A 1 -0.34 -20.48 1.94
N ASN A 2 -1.59 -20.43 2.41
CA ASN A 2 -2.74 -20.94 1.63
C ASN A 2 -3.34 -19.77 0.84
N TYR A 3 -2.99 -19.63 -0.43
CA TYR A 3 -3.65 -18.75 -1.38
C TYR A 3 -3.64 -19.38 -2.77
N GLN A 4 -4.58 -19.00 -3.62
CA GLN A 4 -4.61 -19.35 -5.03
C GLN A 4 -4.02 -18.20 -5.84
N LEU A 5 -2.96 -18.45 -6.61
CA LEU A 5 -2.39 -17.50 -7.56
C LEU A 5 -2.92 -17.80 -8.96
N ILE A 6 -3.45 -16.78 -9.63
CA ILE A 6 -4.06 -16.88 -10.97
C ILE A 6 -3.34 -15.89 -11.90
N GLY A 7 -3.04 -16.34 -13.11
CA GLY A 7 -2.34 -15.61 -14.17
C GLY A 7 -1.09 -16.35 -14.64
N ASN A 8 -0.79 -16.25 -15.92
CA ASN A 8 0.25 -17.02 -16.60
C ASN A 8 1.46 -16.14 -16.97
N GLY A 9 2.61 -16.78 -17.18
CA GLY A 9 3.84 -16.16 -17.65
C GLY A 9 4.73 -15.61 -16.53
N GLU A 10 5.97 -15.30 -16.87
CA GLU A 10 6.92 -14.66 -15.95
C GLU A 10 6.64 -13.14 -15.88
N LEU A 11 6.83 -12.57 -14.70
CA LEU A 11 6.81 -11.12 -14.51
C LEU A 11 8.24 -10.62 -14.44
N SER A 12 8.57 -9.62 -15.26
CA SER A 12 9.93 -9.05 -15.36
C SER A 12 9.93 -7.52 -15.33
N SER A 13 8.84 -6.91 -14.88
CA SER A 13 8.71 -5.45 -14.83
C SER A 13 9.59 -4.81 -13.76
N GLN A 14 10.03 -3.57 -14.00
CA GLN A 14 10.82 -2.79 -13.04
C GLN A 14 10.03 -2.41 -11.78
N ILE A 15 8.69 -2.39 -11.87
CA ILE A 15 7.81 -1.95 -10.80
C ILE A 15 6.79 -3.04 -10.51
N GLY A 16 6.62 -3.40 -9.23
CA GLY A 16 5.49 -4.18 -8.74
C GLY A 16 4.45 -3.27 -8.09
N ILE A 17 3.16 -3.44 -8.39
CA ILE A 17 2.08 -2.69 -7.76
C ILE A 17 1.16 -3.66 -7.03
N ILE A 18 0.99 -3.47 -5.73
CA ILE A 18 0.12 -4.27 -4.86
C ILE A 18 -1.19 -3.52 -4.66
N LEU A 19 -2.30 -4.16 -5.02
CA LEU A 19 -3.67 -3.67 -4.83
C LEU A 19 -4.43 -4.63 -3.91
N PRO A 20 -4.45 -4.39 -2.59
CA PRO A 20 -5.26 -5.18 -1.68
C PRO A 20 -6.75 -4.89 -1.89
N THR A 21 -7.57 -5.94 -2.06
CA THR A 21 -9.01 -5.80 -2.33
C THR A 21 -9.87 -6.59 -1.34
N TYR A 22 -11.00 -5.99 -0.99
CA TYR A 22 -12.14 -6.64 -0.37
C TYR A 22 -13.40 -5.85 -0.70
N ARG A 23 -14.30 -6.40 -1.55
CA ARG A 23 -15.48 -5.71 -2.07
C ARG A 23 -15.14 -4.41 -2.79
N GLU A 24 -14.42 -4.53 -3.90
CA GLU A 24 -14.00 -3.40 -4.74
C GLU A 24 -14.50 -3.54 -6.21
N GLU A 25 -15.58 -4.29 -6.41
CA GLU A 25 -16.20 -4.53 -7.73
C GLU A 25 -16.41 -3.23 -8.53
N GLU A 26 -16.87 -2.16 -7.88
CA GLU A 26 -17.15 -0.88 -8.53
C GLU A 26 -15.90 -0.08 -8.94
N ASN A 27 -14.75 -0.37 -8.31
CA ASN A 27 -13.54 0.43 -8.43
C ASN A 27 -12.41 -0.26 -9.20
N ILE A 28 -12.23 -1.58 -9.01
CA ILE A 28 -11.02 -2.29 -9.43
C ILE A 28 -10.78 -2.25 -10.94
N SER A 29 -11.84 -2.35 -11.76
CA SER A 29 -11.73 -2.27 -13.22
C SER A 29 -11.14 -0.94 -13.67
N LYS A 30 -11.70 0.16 -13.18
CA LYS A 30 -11.28 1.53 -13.51
C LYS A 30 -9.86 1.82 -13.01
N LEU A 31 -9.52 1.31 -11.83
CA LEU A 31 -8.19 1.49 -11.24
C LEU A 31 -7.11 0.80 -12.07
N ILE A 32 -7.34 -0.47 -12.43
CA ILE A 32 -6.41 -1.22 -13.30
C ILE A 32 -6.22 -0.49 -14.63
N GLU A 33 -7.30 -0.10 -15.30
CA GLU A 33 -7.21 0.63 -16.57
C GLU A 33 -6.47 1.96 -16.44
N ALA A 34 -6.69 2.69 -15.34
CA ALA A 34 -5.99 3.94 -15.11
C ALA A 34 -4.48 3.75 -14.88
N ILE A 35 -4.07 2.64 -14.23
CA ILE A 35 -2.66 2.29 -14.06
C ILE A 35 -2.06 1.88 -15.43
N GLU A 36 -2.71 1.02 -16.19
CA GLU A 36 -2.26 0.57 -17.51
C GLU A 36 -2.10 1.74 -18.51
N ASN A 37 -3.01 2.72 -18.44
CA ASN A 37 -2.95 3.92 -19.27
C ASN A 37 -1.74 4.83 -18.98
N LEU A 38 -1.04 4.64 -17.86
CA LEU A 38 0.23 5.35 -17.59
C LEU A 38 1.38 4.85 -18.46
N LYS A 39 1.23 3.65 -19.07
CA LYS A 39 2.25 3.01 -19.93
C LYS A 39 3.62 2.89 -19.25
N ILE A 40 3.62 2.62 -17.96
CA ILE A 40 4.82 2.34 -17.17
C ILE A 40 5.14 0.84 -17.17
N ASP A 41 6.41 0.49 -17.05
CA ASP A 41 6.85 -0.91 -16.93
C ASP A 41 6.53 -1.45 -15.53
N ALA A 42 5.29 -1.90 -15.34
CA ALA A 42 4.77 -2.36 -14.06
C ALA A 42 4.04 -3.70 -14.16
N SER A 43 4.17 -4.51 -13.14
CA SER A 43 3.34 -5.69 -12.88
C SER A 43 2.35 -5.39 -11.77
N ILE A 44 1.08 -5.75 -11.93
CA ILE A 44 0.02 -5.52 -10.96
C ILE A 44 -0.31 -6.84 -10.25
N LEU A 45 -0.21 -6.85 -8.93
CA LEU A 45 -0.71 -7.93 -8.07
C LEU A 45 -1.95 -7.47 -7.33
N VAL A 46 -3.10 -7.99 -7.70
CA VAL A 46 -4.34 -7.83 -6.93
C VAL A 46 -4.41 -8.93 -5.89
N ILE A 47 -4.58 -8.56 -4.62
CA ILE A 47 -4.70 -9.50 -3.50
C ILE A 47 -6.11 -9.42 -2.97
N ASP A 48 -6.90 -10.44 -3.29
CA ASP A 48 -8.31 -10.48 -2.94
C ASP A 48 -8.57 -11.37 -1.71
N ASP A 49 -9.18 -10.78 -0.71
CA ASP A 49 -9.52 -11.44 0.57
C ASP A 49 -10.86 -12.20 0.50
N SER A 50 -11.04 -13.05 -0.52
CA SER A 50 -12.29 -13.77 -0.77
C SER A 50 -13.49 -12.83 -0.81
N SER A 51 -13.41 -11.80 -1.65
CA SER A 51 -14.52 -10.88 -1.86
C SER A 51 -15.79 -11.62 -2.28
N PRO A 52 -16.93 -11.39 -1.63
CA PRO A 52 -18.18 -12.05 -1.98
C PRO A 52 -18.91 -11.42 -3.18
N ASP A 53 -18.38 -10.30 -3.71
CA ASP A 53 -18.86 -9.60 -4.89
C ASP A 53 -18.13 -10.04 -6.17
N GLY A 54 -18.26 -9.29 -7.25
CA GLY A 54 -17.61 -9.55 -8.54
C GLY A 54 -16.13 -9.20 -8.63
N THR A 55 -15.47 -8.74 -7.56
CA THR A 55 -14.08 -8.23 -7.59
C THR A 55 -13.13 -9.21 -8.28
N ALA A 56 -13.06 -10.46 -7.83
CA ALA A 56 -12.14 -11.46 -8.40
C ALA A 56 -12.47 -11.80 -9.86
N LYS A 57 -13.75 -11.82 -10.23
CA LYS A 57 -14.19 -12.06 -11.61
C LYS A 57 -13.71 -10.95 -12.54
N ILE A 58 -13.87 -9.69 -12.14
CA ILE A 58 -13.42 -8.54 -12.92
C ILE A 58 -11.90 -8.57 -13.14
N VAL A 59 -11.12 -8.91 -12.10
CA VAL A 59 -9.67 -9.02 -12.25
C VAL A 59 -9.29 -10.12 -13.24
N LYS A 60 -9.97 -11.29 -13.22
CA LYS A 60 -9.75 -12.35 -14.21
C LYS A 60 -10.06 -11.90 -15.64
N GLU A 61 -11.11 -11.11 -15.83
CA GLU A 61 -11.44 -10.52 -17.12
C GLU A 61 -10.35 -9.53 -17.59
N LYS A 62 -9.74 -8.76 -16.67
CA LYS A 62 -8.61 -7.88 -17.00
C LYS A 62 -7.35 -8.64 -17.38
N GLN A 63 -7.11 -9.82 -16.80
CA GLN A 63 -5.96 -10.67 -17.14
C GLN A 63 -6.00 -11.17 -18.60
N SER A 64 -7.18 -11.30 -19.22
CA SER A 64 -7.26 -11.64 -20.64
C SER A 64 -6.81 -10.51 -21.57
N LYS A 65 -6.81 -9.26 -21.07
CA LYS A 65 -6.35 -8.08 -21.80
C LYS A 65 -4.90 -7.67 -21.47
N TYR A 66 -4.46 -7.92 -20.22
CA TYR A 66 -3.20 -7.44 -19.68
C TYR A 66 -2.42 -8.60 -19.06
N ASN A 67 -1.30 -8.99 -19.66
CA ASN A 67 -0.50 -10.15 -19.24
C ASN A 67 0.33 -9.91 -17.96
N ASN A 68 0.48 -8.66 -17.55
CA ASN A 68 1.24 -8.21 -16.39
C ASN A 68 0.42 -8.21 -15.09
N ILE A 69 -0.83 -8.68 -15.10
CA ILE A 69 -1.70 -8.75 -13.92
C ILE A 69 -1.64 -10.14 -13.30
N ARG A 70 -1.53 -10.19 -11.97
CA ARG A 70 -1.71 -11.42 -11.18
C ARG A 70 -2.82 -11.21 -10.15
N LEU A 71 -3.59 -12.26 -9.91
CA LEU A 71 -4.61 -12.31 -8.89
C LEU A 71 -4.25 -13.35 -7.85
N MET A 72 -4.06 -12.91 -6.62
CA MET A 72 -3.87 -13.75 -5.44
C MET A 72 -5.18 -13.77 -4.65
N ILE A 73 -5.85 -14.93 -4.58
CA ILE A 73 -7.06 -15.12 -3.77
C ILE A 73 -6.65 -15.76 -2.45
N ARG A 74 -6.87 -15.06 -1.36
CA ARG A 74 -6.65 -15.58 0.00
C ARG A 74 -7.92 -16.25 0.52
N PRO A 75 -7.84 -17.28 1.39
CA PRO A 75 -9.00 -18.09 1.76
C PRO A 75 -10.04 -17.33 2.60
N LYS A 76 -9.65 -16.25 3.24
CA LYS A 76 -10.51 -15.40 4.08
C LYS A 76 -9.94 -13.99 4.23
N LYS A 77 -10.76 -13.05 4.69
CA LYS A 77 -10.30 -11.71 5.06
C LYS A 77 -9.34 -11.80 6.26
N SER A 78 -8.07 -11.50 6.01
CA SER A 78 -6.98 -11.66 6.98
C SER A 78 -6.32 -10.34 7.39
N GLY A 79 -6.78 -9.22 6.86
CA GLY A 79 -6.33 -7.87 7.17
C GLY A 79 -5.33 -7.28 6.18
N LEU A 80 -5.31 -5.94 6.12
CA LEU A 80 -4.52 -5.17 5.16
C LEU A 80 -3.02 -5.44 5.29
N GLY A 81 -2.51 -5.48 6.52
CA GLY A 81 -1.08 -5.68 6.78
C GLY A 81 -0.58 -7.02 6.27
N THR A 82 -1.35 -8.09 6.50
CA THR A 82 -1.01 -9.41 5.96
C THR A 82 -1.09 -9.45 4.44
N ALA A 83 -2.07 -8.74 3.82
CA ALA A 83 -2.16 -8.66 2.37
C ALA A 83 -0.93 -7.98 1.76
N ILE A 84 -0.54 -6.82 2.30
CA ILE A 84 0.65 -6.10 1.84
C ILE A 84 1.91 -6.96 2.02
N THR A 85 2.07 -7.63 3.17
CA THR A 85 3.22 -8.49 3.44
C THR A 85 3.28 -9.69 2.50
N ASP A 86 2.15 -10.32 2.18
CA ASP A 86 2.07 -11.39 1.19
C ASP A 86 2.45 -10.89 -0.22
N GLY A 87 2.02 -9.66 -0.57
CA GLY A 87 2.41 -9.02 -1.82
C GLY A 87 3.91 -8.72 -1.89
N PHE A 88 4.52 -8.25 -0.81
CA PHE A 88 5.97 -8.06 -0.75
C PHE A 88 6.70 -9.39 -0.95
N ARG A 89 6.29 -10.46 -0.24
CA ARG A 89 6.87 -11.80 -0.38
C ARG A 89 6.73 -12.34 -1.80
N PHE A 90 5.59 -12.10 -2.45
CA PHE A 90 5.38 -12.48 -3.84
C PHE A 90 6.41 -11.82 -4.75
N PHE A 91 6.55 -10.50 -4.72
CA PHE A 91 7.52 -9.81 -5.58
C PHE A 91 8.97 -10.15 -5.26
N LEU A 92 9.29 -10.40 -3.99
CA LEU A 92 10.63 -10.85 -3.57
C LEU A 92 10.94 -12.32 -3.97
N SER A 93 9.94 -13.11 -4.29
CA SER A 93 10.11 -14.51 -4.73
C SER A 93 10.29 -14.67 -6.25
N LEU A 94 10.11 -13.58 -7.03
CA LEU A 94 10.27 -13.64 -8.48
C LEU A 94 11.73 -13.83 -8.88
N LYS A 95 11.99 -14.55 -9.96
CA LYS A 95 13.35 -14.71 -10.54
C LYS A 95 13.96 -13.36 -10.92
N GLN A 96 13.14 -12.47 -11.49
CA GLN A 96 13.48 -11.07 -11.77
C GLN A 96 12.65 -10.18 -10.85
N MET A 97 13.21 -9.84 -9.70
CA MET A 97 12.55 -8.95 -8.76
C MET A 97 12.42 -7.55 -9.34
N PRO A 98 11.26 -6.88 -9.16
CA PRO A 98 11.14 -5.46 -9.53
C PRO A 98 12.10 -4.63 -8.69
N LYS A 99 12.59 -3.52 -9.25
CA LYS A 99 13.44 -2.58 -8.52
C LYS A 99 12.67 -1.89 -7.40
N TYR A 100 11.38 -1.62 -7.64
CA TYR A 100 10.49 -0.98 -6.69
C TYR A 100 9.16 -1.72 -6.57
N VAL A 101 8.60 -1.71 -5.36
CA VAL A 101 7.25 -2.23 -5.10
C VAL A 101 6.39 -1.11 -4.54
N MET A 102 5.23 -0.91 -5.11
CA MET A 102 4.26 0.09 -4.66
C MET A 102 3.05 -0.56 -3.99
N THR A 103 2.49 0.12 -3.02
CA THR A 103 1.17 -0.20 -2.44
C THR A 103 0.21 0.92 -2.73
N MET A 104 -1.05 0.58 -3.02
CA MET A 104 -2.12 1.54 -3.32
C MET A 104 -3.46 0.94 -2.92
N ASP A 105 -4.33 1.74 -2.29
CA ASP A 105 -5.69 1.30 -1.97
C ASP A 105 -6.51 1.14 -3.26
N ALA A 106 -7.34 0.08 -3.33
CA ALA A 106 -8.10 -0.25 -4.53
C ALA A 106 -9.43 0.53 -4.67
N ASP A 107 -9.75 1.43 -3.74
CA ASP A 107 -11.00 2.19 -3.67
C ASP A 107 -10.98 3.52 -4.46
N TYR A 108 -9.94 3.71 -5.29
CA TYR A 108 -9.73 4.91 -6.08
C TYR A 108 -9.59 6.22 -5.28
N SER A 109 -9.29 6.13 -3.98
CA SER A 109 -9.02 7.30 -3.14
C SER A 109 -7.64 7.94 -3.43
N HIS A 110 -6.72 7.16 -3.99
CA HIS A 110 -5.44 7.59 -4.51
C HIS A 110 -5.50 7.74 -6.03
N ASN A 111 -4.97 8.84 -6.55
CA ASN A 111 -4.94 9.06 -7.99
C ASN A 111 -3.77 8.30 -8.63
N PRO A 112 -4.01 7.35 -9.56
CA PRO A 112 -2.92 6.65 -10.26
C PRO A 112 -1.93 7.59 -10.97
N LYS A 113 -2.38 8.76 -11.41
CA LYS A 113 -1.50 9.78 -12.05
C LYS A 113 -0.40 10.30 -11.12
N ASP A 114 -0.46 10.03 -9.82
CA ASP A 114 0.60 10.37 -8.88
C ASP A 114 1.73 9.30 -8.86
N ILE A 115 1.51 8.10 -9.42
CA ILE A 115 2.53 7.04 -9.48
C ILE A 115 3.85 7.52 -10.09
N PRO A 116 3.88 8.16 -11.28
CA PRO A 116 5.14 8.63 -11.86
C PRO A 116 5.91 9.59 -10.95
N ARG A 117 5.19 10.43 -10.19
CA ARG A 117 5.83 11.38 -9.27
C ARG A 117 6.46 10.71 -8.06
N LEU A 118 5.82 9.66 -7.50
CA LEU A 118 6.44 8.87 -6.44
C LEU A 118 7.69 8.16 -6.95
N LEU A 119 7.63 7.58 -8.16
CA LEU A 119 8.76 6.92 -8.80
C LEU A 119 9.92 7.88 -9.06
N SER A 120 9.65 9.07 -9.62
CA SER A 120 10.67 10.11 -9.81
C SER A 120 11.38 10.44 -8.51
N THR A 121 10.62 10.63 -7.41
CA THR A 121 11.19 10.89 -6.08
C THR A 121 12.08 9.72 -5.60
N MET A 122 11.71 8.45 -5.90
CA MET A 122 12.53 7.27 -5.59
C MET A 122 13.85 7.30 -6.35
N TYR A 123 13.80 7.54 -7.68
CA TYR A 123 14.99 7.55 -8.54
C TYR A 123 15.98 8.65 -8.17
N GLU A 124 15.47 9.86 -7.90
CA GLU A 124 16.29 11.05 -7.65
C GLU A 124 16.98 11.04 -6.30
N ASN A 125 16.44 10.33 -5.30
CA ASN A 125 16.89 10.43 -3.92
C ASN A 125 17.41 9.12 -3.32
N ASP A 126 17.47 8.03 -4.08
CA ASP A 126 17.86 6.69 -3.59
C ASP A 126 17.17 6.33 -2.27
N CYS A 127 15.84 6.45 -2.26
CA CYS A 127 15.05 6.24 -1.07
C CYS A 127 14.73 4.75 -0.84
N ALA A 128 14.59 4.37 0.43
CA ALA A 128 13.98 3.10 0.79
C ALA A 128 12.46 3.15 0.69
N ILE A 129 11.87 4.28 1.08
CA ILE A 129 10.41 4.49 1.04
C ILE A 129 10.13 5.91 0.54
N VAL A 130 9.22 6.03 -0.43
CA VAL A 130 8.56 7.29 -0.76
C VAL A 130 7.08 7.18 -0.41
N ILE A 131 6.58 8.13 0.37
CA ILE A 131 5.21 8.17 0.87
C ILE A 131 4.43 9.21 0.08
N GLY A 132 3.31 8.84 -0.52
CA GLY A 132 2.31 9.77 -1.02
C GLY A 132 1.62 10.44 0.14
N SER A 133 2.06 11.66 0.47
CA SER A 133 1.70 12.37 1.70
C SER A 133 0.59 13.38 1.50
N ARG A 134 -0.38 13.35 2.39
CA ARG A 134 -1.50 14.29 2.49
C ARG A 134 -1.15 15.54 3.29
N TYR A 135 -0.02 15.51 4.02
CA TYR A 135 0.32 16.50 5.06
C TYR A 135 1.58 17.31 4.78
N VAL A 136 2.29 17.07 3.70
CA VAL A 136 3.36 17.95 3.22
C VAL A 136 2.80 19.10 2.38
N LYS A 137 3.61 20.13 2.13
CA LYS A 137 3.20 21.27 1.29
C LYS A 137 2.76 20.77 -0.10
N GLY A 138 1.56 21.11 -0.50
CA GLY A 138 0.91 20.64 -1.74
C GLY A 138 0.05 19.38 -1.58
N GLY A 139 0.17 18.63 -0.48
CA GLY A 139 -0.74 17.51 -0.16
C GLY A 139 -2.13 18.01 0.25
N LYS A 140 -3.17 17.27 -0.12
CA LYS A 140 -4.58 17.65 0.14
C LYS A 140 -5.44 16.45 0.48
N ILE A 141 -6.52 16.72 1.22
CA ILE A 141 -7.58 15.75 1.53
C ILE A 141 -8.92 16.36 1.16
N GLU A 142 -9.65 15.73 0.27
CA GLU A 142 -10.99 16.14 -0.15
C GLU A 142 -12.06 15.15 0.32
N GLY A 143 -13.23 15.66 0.66
CA GLY A 143 -14.40 14.86 1.04
C GLY A 143 -14.36 14.22 2.44
N TRP A 144 -13.33 14.45 3.28
CA TRP A 144 -13.34 13.96 4.66
C TRP A 144 -14.09 14.92 5.60
N PRO A 145 -14.91 14.38 6.53
CA PRO A 145 -15.41 15.13 7.66
C PRO A 145 -14.27 15.72 8.49
N PHE A 146 -14.52 16.86 9.12
CA PHE A 146 -13.51 17.56 9.95
C PHE A 146 -12.98 16.66 11.08
N THR A 147 -13.86 15.91 11.74
CA THR A 147 -13.51 14.96 12.80
C THR A 147 -12.51 13.90 12.31
N ARG A 148 -12.70 13.35 11.12
CA ARG A 148 -11.77 12.39 10.52
C ARG A 148 -10.39 13.00 10.24
N LYS A 149 -10.36 14.28 9.82
CA LYS A 149 -9.09 15.00 9.61
C LYS A 149 -8.32 15.17 10.93
N ILE A 150 -9.03 15.51 12.02
CA ILE A 150 -8.42 15.62 13.36
C ILE A 150 -7.88 14.27 13.82
N ILE A 151 -8.68 13.21 13.79
CA ILE A 151 -8.27 11.86 14.20
C ILE A 151 -7.02 11.42 13.43
N SER A 152 -7.00 11.62 12.11
CA SER A 152 -5.84 11.24 11.30
C SER A 152 -4.59 12.06 11.64
N ARG A 153 -4.72 13.37 11.86
CA ARG A 153 -3.59 14.23 12.28
C ARG A 153 -3.06 13.83 13.65
N THR A 154 -3.95 13.58 14.60
CA THR A 154 -3.59 13.13 15.95
C THR A 154 -2.86 11.78 15.90
N ALA A 155 -3.37 10.81 15.14
CA ALA A 155 -2.71 9.53 14.94
C ALA A 155 -1.29 9.69 14.36
N ASN A 156 -1.12 10.51 13.33
CA ASN A 156 0.20 10.80 12.77
C ASN A 156 1.13 11.47 13.78
N SER A 157 0.63 12.42 14.57
CA SER A 157 1.42 13.09 15.62
C SER A 157 1.86 12.11 16.70
N ILE A 158 0.95 11.26 17.17
CA ILE A 158 1.28 10.22 18.17
C ILE A 158 2.39 9.31 17.61
N ALA A 159 2.22 8.73 16.40
CA ALA A 159 3.24 7.87 15.82
C ALA A 159 4.60 8.58 15.68
N LYS A 160 4.58 9.81 15.20
CA LYS A 160 5.79 10.62 15.01
C LYS A 160 6.52 10.87 16.32
N PHE A 161 5.83 11.38 17.34
CA PHE A 161 6.46 11.72 18.62
C PHE A 161 6.85 10.48 19.42
N SER A 162 5.97 9.49 19.49
CA SER A 162 6.21 8.29 20.32
C SER A 162 7.28 7.36 19.74
N LEU A 163 7.48 7.34 18.44
CA LEU A 163 8.43 6.44 17.77
C LEU A 163 9.59 7.17 17.08
N GLY A 164 9.72 8.48 17.26
CA GLY A 164 10.78 9.28 16.63
C GLY A 164 10.75 9.28 15.09
N LEU A 165 9.55 9.12 14.49
CA LEU A 165 9.45 8.98 13.04
C LEU A 165 9.55 10.34 12.35
N LYS A 166 10.30 10.40 11.23
CA LYS A 166 10.53 11.63 10.46
C LYS A 166 9.31 12.03 9.59
N PRO A 167 8.63 11.11 8.88
CA PRO A 167 7.54 11.47 7.97
C PRO A 167 6.37 12.16 8.67
N ARG A 168 5.68 13.04 7.92
CA ARG A 168 4.46 13.73 8.39
C ARG A 168 3.22 12.87 8.20
N ASP A 169 3.22 11.99 7.19
CA ASP A 169 2.12 11.06 6.91
C ASP A 169 2.55 9.61 7.14
N CYS A 170 2.44 9.16 8.38
CA CYS A 170 2.75 7.78 8.78
C CYS A 170 1.62 6.80 8.44
N THR A 171 0.44 7.27 8.01
CA THR A 171 -0.77 6.47 7.84
C THR A 171 -1.23 6.33 6.38
N SER A 172 -0.57 6.98 5.42
CA SER A 172 -0.87 6.82 4.01
C SER A 172 -0.54 5.40 3.54
N GLY A 173 -1.45 4.76 2.79
CA GLY A 173 -1.25 3.47 2.13
C GLY A 173 -0.63 3.57 0.74
N PHE A 174 -0.51 4.79 0.19
CA PHE A 174 0.09 5.01 -1.11
C PHE A 174 1.59 5.22 -0.98
N ARG A 175 2.36 4.20 -1.27
CA ARG A 175 3.81 4.18 -1.05
C ARG A 175 4.56 3.47 -2.14
N CYS A 176 5.81 3.87 -2.32
CA CYS A 176 6.80 3.17 -3.11
C CYS A 176 7.94 2.71 -2.21
N TYR A 177 8.37 1.47 -2.35
CA TYR A 177 9.42 0.84 -1.56
C TYR A 177 10.53 0.35 -2.48
N SER A 178 11.79 0.51 -2.09
CA SER A 178 12.89 -0.19 -2.76
C SER A 178 12.90 -1.67 -2.39
N THR A 179 13.16 -2.53 -3.36
CA THR A 179 13.28 -3.98 -3.12
C THR A 179 14.43 -4.28 -2.15
N LYS A 180 15.52 -3.51 -2.21
CA LYS A 180 16.62 -3.59 -1.23
C LYS A 180 16.10 -3.48 0.21
N PHE A 181 15.33 -2.43 0.51
CA PHE A 181 14.74 -2.26 1.84
C PHE A 181 13.80 -3.42 2.20
N LEU A 182 12.92 -3.82 1.28
CA LEU A 182 11.96 -4.90 1.54
C LEU A 182 12.66 -6.21 1.87
N THR A 183 13.75 -6.56 1.18
CA THR A 183 14.55 -7.76 1.45
C THR A 183 15.07 -7.78 2.89
N GLU A 184 15.53 -6.65 3.40
CA GLU A 184 16.05 -6.53 4.76
C GLU A 184 14.96 -6.45 5.83
N ALA A 185 13.77 -5.94 5.48
CA ALA A 185 12.71 -5.66 6.44
C ALA A 185 11.67 -6.79 6.55
N ILE A 186 11.49 -7.61 5.50
CA ILE A 186 10.35 -8.53 5.37
C ILE A 186 10.19 -9.51 6.52
N SER A 187 11.28 -10.00 7.10
CA SER A 187 11.27 -10.93 8.24
C SER A 187 10.77 -10.27 9.53
N ASN A 188 10.77 -8.93 9.59
CA ASN A 188 10.36 -8.15 10.76
C ASN A 188 9.01 -7.44 10.55
N LEU A 189 8.26 -7.77 9.50
CA LEU A 189 6.92 -7.27 9.25
C LEU A 189 5.90 -8.27 9.77
N HIS A 190 5.20 -7.91 10.86
CA HIS A 190 4.27 -8.79 11.58
C HIS A 190 2.88 -8.16 11.73
N SER A 191 2.67 -6.96 11.22
CA SER A 191 1.40 -6.24 11.31
C SER A 191 0.27 -6.94 10.56
N HIS A 192 -0.90 -7.01 11.18
CA HIS A 192 -2.07 -7.65 10.58
C HIS A 192 -2.97 -6.67 9.84
N THR A 193 -3.07 -5.41 10.32
CA THR A 193 -3.99 -4.43 9.75
C THR A 193 -3.26 -3.13 9.32
N TYR A 194 -3.81 -1.96 9.61
CA TYR A 194 -3.28 -0.67 9.17
C TYR A 194 -1.95 -0.27 9.81
N GLU A 195 -1.58 -0.89 10.92
CA GLU A 195 -0.30 -0.66 11.59
C GLU A 195 0.91 -1.00 10.71
N ILE A 196 0.75 -1.78 9.65
CA ILE A 196 1.79 -2.03 8.63
C ILE A 196 2.40 -0.75 8.09
N GLN A 197 1.60 0.33 8.01
CA GLN A 197 2.07 1.61 7.53
C GLN A 197 3.10 2.24 8.48
N ILE A 198 2.91 2.09 9.79
CA ILE A 198 3.89 2.56 10.78
C ILE A 198 5.06 1.59 10.87
N GLU A 199 4.78 0.30 10.84
CA GLU A 199 5.79 -0.73 10.97
C GLU A 199 6.86 -0.60 9.88
N THR A 200 6.48 -0.39 8.62
CA THR A 200 7.44 -0.21 7.52
C THR A 200 8.29 1.03 7.70
N ILE A 201 7.72 2.17 8.14
CA ILE A 201 8.49 3.39 8.45
C ILE A 201 9.45 3.14 9.60
N ARG A 202 9.00 2.48 10.67
CA ARG A 202 9.84 2.14 11.82
C ARG A 202 10.98 1.23 11.42
N GLN A 203 10.74 0.19 10.62
CA GLN A 203 11.78 -0.70 10.11
C GLN A 203 12.82 0.04 9.26
N ALA A 204 12.39 1.00 8.44
CA ALA A 204 13.30 1.85 7.69
C ALA A 204 14.10 2.79 8.60
N SER A 205 13.46 3.38 9.61
CA SER A 205 14.13 4.27 10.58
C SER A 205 15.19 3.54 11.39
N LEU A 206 14.88 2.34 11.92
CA LEU A 206 15.82 1.51 12.70
C LEU A 206 17.06 1.08 11.92
N ARG A 207 16.96 1.03 10.59
CA ARG A 207 18.07 0.67 9.68
C ARG A 207 18.73 1.88 9.02
N ASN A 208 18.38 3.09 9.45
CA ASN A 208 18.89 4.35 8.90
C ASN A 208 18.66 4.53 7.39
N PHE A 209 17.60 3.94 6.86
CA PHE A 209 17.20 4.12 5.48
C PHE A 209 16.60 5.52 5.23
N ASN A 210 16.92 6.09 4.06
CA ASN A 210 16.35 7.36 3.63
C ASN A 210 14.87 7.21 3.25
N MET A 211 14.05 8.17 3.70
CA MET A 211 12.61 8.23 3.39
C MET A 211 12.24 9.62 2.93
N LYS A 212 11.37 9.73 1.94
CA LYS A 212 10.85 10.99 1.41
C LYS A 212 9.33 10.97 1.34
N GLU A 213 8.75 12.14 1.25
CA GLU A 213 7.32 12.34 1.07
C GLU A 213 7.05 13.15 -0.20
N THR A 214 6.12 12.67 -1.01
CA THR A 214 5.64 13.34 -2.22
C THR A 214 4.20 13.78 -1.98
N PRO A 215 3.84 15.05 -2.24
CA PRO A 215 2.47 15.52 -2.01
C PRO A 215 1.48 14.79 -2.93
N VAL A 216 0.35 14.33 -2.38
CA VAL A 216 -0.73 13.71 -3.14
C VAL A 216 -2.08 14.30 -2.77
N LEU A 217 -3.03 14.21 -3.69
CA LEU A 217 -4.43 14.48 -3.44
C LEU A 217 -5.13 13.17 -3.05
N PHE A 218 -5.63 13.10 -1.82
CA PHE A 218 -6.49 12.03 -1.37
C PHE A 218 -7.96 12.47 -1.51
N VAL A 219 -8.74 11.74 -2.27
CA VAL A 219 -10.17 11.99 -2.44
C VAL A 219 -10.94 10.92 -1.68
N ASN A 220 -11.92 11.34 -0.87
CA ASN A 220 -12.76 10.35 -0.18
C ASN A 220 -13.45 9.46 -1.24
N ARG A 221 -13.46 8.14 -1.00
CA ARG A 221 -14.11 7.19 -1.91
C ARG A 221 -15.54 7.61 -2.22
N LYS A 222 -15.95 7.44 -3.48
CA LYS A 222 -17.32 7.74 -3.92
C LYS A 222 -18.27 6.57 -3.65
N SER A 223 -17.76 5.36 -3.66
CA SER A 223 -18.50 4.10 -3.48
C SER A 223 -17.88 3.25 -2.38
N GLY A 224 -18.71 2.42 -1.72
CA GLY A 224 -18.29 1.51 -0.67
C GLY A 224 -18.25 2.14 0.74
N LYS A 225 -18.18 1.28 1.77
CA LYS A 225 -18.10 1.71 3.18
C LYS A 225 -16.66 1.82 3.64
N SER A 226 -16.37 2.79 4.54
CA SER A 226 -15.05 2.90 5.17
C SER A 226 -14.72 1.60 5.91
N LYS A 227 -13.53 1.04 5.63
CA LYS A 227 -13.04 -0.17 6.29
C LYS A 227 -12.28 0.16 7.59
N LEU A 228 -12.12 1.45 7.93
CA LEU A 228 -11.54 1.88 9.19
C LEU A 228 -12.56 1.68 10.31
N THR A 229 -12.36 0.67 11.12
CA THR A 229 -13.20 0.31 12.27
C THR A 229 -12.50 0.65 13.57
N SER A 230 -13.23 0.59 14.68
CA SER A 230 -12.65 0.73 16.05
C SER A 230 -11.54 -0.29 16.33
N THR A 231 -11.65 -1.49 15.75
CA THR A 231 -10.65 -2.54 15.88
C THR A 231 -9.31 -2.12 15.27
N GLU A 232 -9.33 -1.48 14.10
CA GLU A 232 -8.11 -1.03 13.42
C GLU A 232 -7.45 0.15 14.15
N ILE A 233 -8.26 1.07 14.68
CA ILE A 233 -7.75 2.15 15.54
C ILE A 233 -7.09 1.56 16.80
N ARG A 234 -7.72 0.56 17.43
CA ARG A 234 -7.16 -0.14 18.58
C ARG A 234 -5.85 -0.86 18.25
N SER A 235 -5.78 -1.58 17.14
CA SER A 235 -4.56 -2.25 16.67
C SER A 235 -3.42 -1.26 16.46
N TYR A 236 -3.71 -0.13 15.84
CA TYR A 236 -2.77 0.97 15.64
C TYR A 236 -2.20 1.49 16.96
N LEU A 237 -3.07 1.80 17.94
CA LEU A 237 -2.65 2.29 19.25
C LEU A 237 -1.85 1.23 20.00
N THR A 238 -2.31 -0.02 19.98
CA THR A 238 -1.61 -1.15 20.64
C THR A 238 -0.22 -1.37 20.06
N TYR A 239 -0.10 -1.32 18.72
CA TYR A 239 1.21 -1.40 18.06
C TYR A 239 2.13 -0.27 18.51
N THR A 240 1.64 0.97 18.50
CA THR A 240 2.43 2.16 18.88
C THR A 240 2.93 2.03 20.32
N LEU A 241 2.07 1.63 21.27
CA LEU A 241 2.44 1.42 22.67
C LEU A 241 3.49 0.31 22.83
N LYS A 242 3.29 -0.86 22.20
CA LYS A 242 4.27 -1.96 22.22
C LYS A 242 5.60 -1.57 21.58
N ALA A 243 5.58 -0.72 20.56
CA ALA A 243 6.78 -0.28 19.89
C ALA A 243 7.62 0.68 20.76
N ILE A 244 6.96 1.51 21.59
CA ILE A 244 7.63 2.36 22.60
C ILE A 244 8.34 1.50 23.67
N SER A 245 7.67 0.45 24.18
CA SER A 245 8.24 -0.40 25.23
C SER A 245 9.43 -1.27 24.76
N ARG A 246 9.70 -1.32 23.46
CA ARG A 246 10.81 -2.08 22.84
C ARG A 246 11.90 -1.18 22.23
N SER A 247 11.81 0.11 22.44
CA SER A 247 12.81 1.13 22.09
C SER A 247 13.71 1.41 23.26
#